data_cb64abac2fd80ce253d87face5f95845
#
_entry.id   cb64abac2fd80ce253d87face5f95845
#
_cell.length_a   1.000
_cell.length_b   1.000
_cell.length_c   1.000
_cell.angle_alpha   90.00
_cell.angle_beta   90.00
_cell.angle_gamma   90.00
#
_symmetry.space_group_name_H-M   'P 1'
#
loop_
_entity.id
_entity.type
_entity.pdbx_description
1 polymer ?
#
loop_
_entity_poly.entity_id
_entity_poly.type
_entity_poly.pdbx_seq_one_letter_code
_entity_poly.pdbx_strand_id
1 'polypeptide(L)'
;MSTVEFDKRKYSTDSEYMIQNLKEKKNLEKWQKLLCQAVNVFACFVDCDGTPLTALSGNPDEAARLMKAIDQEQLQNMLTRVCESTLEDQAIEETGYSNLRMAVITARAFGRPVLNWVIFGVLSDDFEEEENDRPRLLGFESMITARAFNRVIDAVSEFSRDLVSSAAHTLNAEAESRRSQYSA
;
A
#
# COMPACT_ATOMS: atom_id res chain seq x y z
N MET A 1 7.64 -36.26 20.13
CA MET A 1 7.63 -34.81 19.79
C MET A 1 6.83 -34.66 18.54
N SER A 2 5.58 -34.18 18.65
CA SER A 2 4.67 -33.99 17.51
C SER A 2 4.98 -32.64 16.91
N THR A 3 5.53 -32.65 15.70
CA THR A 3 5.72 -31.45 14.87
C THR A 3 4.33 -31.01 14.43
N VAL A 4 3.84 -29.91 14.96
CA VAL A 4 2.62 -29.27 14.49
C VAL A 4 2.95 -28.72 13.09
N GLU A 5 2.56 -29.46 12.07
CA GLU A 5 2.60 -29.01 10.70
C GLU A 5 1.58 -27.87 10.54
N PHE A 6 2.08 -26.64 10.54
CA PHE A 6 1.24 -25.45 10.36
C PHE A 6 0.62 -25.53 8.95
N ASP A 7 -0.68 -25.70 8.90
CA ASP A 7 -1.44 -25.83 7.66
C ASP A 7 -1.41 -24.51 6.86
N LYS A 8 -0.40 -24.38 6.02
CA LYS A 8 -0.19 -23.20 5.15
C LYS A 8 -1.40 -22.90 4.24
N ARG A 9 -2.23 -23.90 3.92
CA ARG A 9 -3.39 -23.73 3.03
C ARG A 9 -4.52 -22.95 3.71
N LYS A 10 -4.73 -23.15 5.00
CA LYS A 10 -5.82 -22.51 5.75
C LYS A 10 -5.62 -21.00 5.85
N TYR A 11 -4.37 -20.55 6.04
CA TYR A 11 -4.05 -19.13 6.16
C TYR A 11 -3.97 -18.39 4.82
N SER A 12 -3.64 -19.07 3.71
CA SER A 12 -3.75 -18.51 2.37
C SER A 12 -5.22 -18.20 2.05
N THR A 13 -6.13 -19.11 2.37
CA THR A 13 -7.57 -18.95 2.15
C THR A 13 -8.14 -17.79 2.98
N ASP A 14 -7.71 -17.60 4.23
CA ASP A 14 -8.18 -16.50 5.07
C ASP A 14 -7.68 -15.14 4.57
N SER A 15 -6.45 -15.04 4.07
CA SER A 15 -5.90 -13.82 3.48
C SER A 15 -6.61 -13.47 2.17
N GLU A 16 -6.84 -14.43 1.30
CA GLU A 16 -7.60 -14.26 0.04
C GLU A 16 -9.03 -13.82 0.33
N TYR A 17 -9.68 -14.44 1.32
CA TYR A 17 -11.03 -14.06 1.74
C TYR A 17 -11.07 -12.63 2.31
N MET A 18 -10.08 -12.21 3.08
CA MET A 18 -9.98 -10.83 3.57
C MET A 18 -9.81 -9.83 2.44
N ILE A 19 -8.90 -10.08 1.49
CA ILE A 19 -8.70 -9.23 0.32
C ILE A 19 -10.01 -9.14 -0.49
N GLN A 20 -10.66 -10.27 -0.73
CA GLN A 20 -11.92 -10.33 -1.47
C GLN A 20 -13.02 -9.53 -0.75
N ASN A 21 -13.15 -9.66 0.56
CA ASN A 21 -14.15 -8.94 1.36
C ASN A 21 -13.89 -7.42 1.37
N LEU A 22 -12.62 -6.99 1.43
CA LEU A 22 -12.24 -5.58 1.30
C LEU A 22 -12.56 -5.04 -0.10
N LYS A 23 -12.29 -5.82 -1.16
CA LYS A 23 -12.61 -5.47 -2.55
C LYS A 23 -14.12 -5.34 -2.79
N GLU A 24 -14.91 -6.33 -2.36
CA GLU A 24 -16.36 -6.37 -2.57
C GLU A 24 -17.08 -5.21 -1.90
N LYS A 25 -16.58 -4.73 -0.77
CA LYS A 25 -17.10 -3.54 -0.09
C LYS A 25 -16.74 -2.23 -0.77
N LYS A 26 -15.99 -2.24 -1.87
CA LYS A 26 -15.50 -1.05 -2.63
C LYS A 26 -14.79 0.00 -1.75
N ASN A 27 -14.30 -0.42 -0.58
CA ASN A 27 -13.73 0.52 0.39
C ASN A 27 -12.31 0.94 -0.02
N LEU A 28 -11.53 0.04 -0.65
CA LEU A 28 -10.16 0.34 -1.07
C LEU A 28 -10.11 1.54 -2.02
N GLU A 29 -10.89 1.51 -3.10
CA GLU A 29 -10.94 2.61 -4.05
C GLU A 29 -11.44 3.92 -3.43
N LYS A 30 -12.41 3.83 -2.52
CA LYS A 30 -12.94 5.01 -1.83
C LYS A 30 -11.87 5.68 -0.98
N TRP A 31 -11.16 4.92 -0.16
CA TRP A 31 -10.08 5.44 0.68
C TRP A 31 -8.93 5.98 -0.13
N GLN A 32 -8.54 5.28 -1.18
CA GLN A 32 -7.52 5.70 -2.12
C GLN A 32 -7.85 7.06 -2.76
N LYS A 33 -9.07 7.21 -3.28
CA LYS A 33 -9.54 8.47 -3.87
C LYS A 33 -9.56 9.61 -2.86
N LEU A 34 -10.07 9.34 -1.64
CA LEU A 34 -10.09 10.35 -0.58
C LEU A 34 -8.69 10.79 -0.19
N LEU A 35 -7.74 9.87 -0.04
CA LEU A 35 -6.36 10.20 0.25
C LEU A 35 -5.76 11.08 -0.84
N CYS A 36 -5.85 10.66 -2.11
CA CYS A 36 -5.28 11.41 -3.23
C CYS A 36 -5.85 12.83 -3.34
N GLN A 37 -7.17 12.99 -3.11
CA GLN A 37 -7.83 14.30 -3.15
C GLN A 37 -7.43 15.18 -1.95
N ALA A 38 -7.24 14.59 -0.77
CA ALA A 38 -6.96 15.36 0.44
C ALA A 38 -5.51 15.90 0.49
N VAL A 39 -4.55 15.16 -0.08
CA VAL A 39 -3.13 15.46 0.15
C VAL A 39 -2.27 15.52 -1.12
N ASN A 40 -2.87 15.56 -2.30
CA ASN A 40 -2.17 15.70 -3.58
C ASN A 40 -1.10 14.63 -3.83
N VAL A 41 -1.40 13.38 -3.55
CA VAL A 41 -0.57 12.22 -3.89
C VAL A 41 -1.25 11.35 -4.93
N PHE A 42 -0.49 10.42 -5.50
CA PHE A 42 -1.01 9.36 -6.35
C PHE A 42 -0.89 8.04 -5.59
N ALA A 43 -1.93 7.21 -5.63
CA ALA A 43 -1.91 5.95 -4.90
C ALA A 43 -2.66 4.84 -5.63
N CYS A 44 -2.21 3.60 -5.42
CA CYS A 44 -2.93 2.39 -5.77
C CYS A 44 -2.70 1.31 -4.72
N PHE A 45 -3.52 0.29 -4.77
CA PHE A 45 -3.29 -0.95 -4.03
C PHE A 45 -2.75 -2.02 -4.96
N VAL A 46 -1.80 -2.77 -4.46
CA VAL A 46 -1.25 -3.95 -5.13
C VAL A 46 -1.19 -5.13 -4.16
N ASP A 47 -1.20 -6.34 -4.67
CA ASP A 47 -0.90 -7.51 -3.85
C ASP A 47 0.62 -7.69 -3.63
N CYS A 48 1.02 -8.80 -3.00
CA CYS A 48 2.42 -9.01 -2.63
C CYS A 48 3.32 -9.38 -3.81
N ASP A 49 2.77 -9.76 -4.96
CA ASP A 49 3.51 -10.01 -6.21
C ASP A 49 3.53 -8.79 -7.15
N GLY A 50 2.91 -7.68 -6.73
CA GLY A 50 2.86 -6.44 -7.49
C GLY A 50 1.68 -6.35 -8.46
N THR A 51 0.77 -7.32 -8.48
CA THR A 51 -0.44 -7.25 -9.31
C THR A 51 -1.36 -6.12 -8.81
N PRO A 52 -1.76 -5.18 -9.66
CA PRO A 52 -2.63 -4.09 -9.27
C PRO A 52 -4.01 -4.60 -8.82
N LEU A 53 -4.42 -4.22 -7.61
CA LEU A 53 -5.77 -4.46 -7.08
C LEU A 53 -6.71 -3.30 -7.43
N THR A 54 -6.16 -2.09 -7.57
CA THR A 54 -6.89 -0.89 -7.98
C THR A 54 -6.08 -0.12 -9.03
N ALA A 55 -6.76 0.70 -9.84
CA ALA A 55 -6.08 1.62 -10.73
C ALA A 55 -5.41 2.77 -9.95
N LEU A 56 -4.35 3.35 -10.49
CA LEU A 56 -3.70 4.52 -9.89
C LEU A 56 -4.68 5.69 -9.81
N SER A 57 -4.92 6.21 -8.62
CA SER A 57 -5.76 7.39 -8.37
C SER A 57 -4.91 8.65 -8.22
N GLY A 58 -5.52 9.79 -8.47
CA GLY A 58 -4.96 11.12 -8.53
C GLY A 58 -5.59 11.88 -9.68
N ASN A 59 -4.99 12.99 -10.11
CA ASN A 59 -5.38 13.64 -11.36
C ASN A 59 -5.15 12.66 -12.53
N PRO A 60 -6.16 12.34 -13.38
CA PRO A 60 -6.05 11.27 -14.38
C PRO A 60 -4.94 11.49 -15.41
N ASP A 61 -4.77 12.72 -15.90
CA ASP A 61 -3.76 13.05 -16.90
C ASP A 61 -2.35 12.98 -16.32
N GLU A 62 -2.19 13.42 -15.09
CA GLU A 62 -0.93 13.33 -14.35
C GLU A 62 -0.61 11.88 -13.96
N ALA A 63 -1.60 11.10 -13.51
CA ALA A 63 -1.43 9.68 -13.20
C ALA A 63 -0.96 8.89 -14.42
N ALA A 64 -1.51 9.17 -15.62
CA ALA A 64 -1.09 8.53 -16.86
C ALA A 64 0.37 8.87 -17.24
N ARG A 65 0.82 10.10 -16.98
CA ARG A 65 2.23 10.51 -17.17
C ARG A 65 3.15 9.88 -16.13
N LEU A 66 2.71 9.85 -14.88
CA LEU A 66 3.45 9.25 -13.77
C LEU A 66 3.72 7.77 -14.02
N MET A 67 2.72 7.01 -14.47
CA MET A 67 2.89 5.58 -14.79
C MET A 67 4.00 5.29 -15.81
N LYS A 68 4.28 6.23 -16.70
CA LYS A 68 5.38 6.10 -17.68
C LYS A 68 6.75 6.43 -17.07
N ALA A 69 6.77 7.18 -15.98
CA ALA A 69 8.00 7.61 -15.30
C ALA A 69 8.45 6.63 -14.20
N ILE A 70 7.56 5.72 -13.76
CA ILE A 70 7.85 4.77 -12.69
C ILE A 70 8.76 3.66 -13.21
N ASP A 71 9.86 3.43 -12.49
CA ASP A 71 10.69 2.25 -12.67
C ASP A 71 10.03 1.04 -12.01
N GLN A 72 9.56 0.12 -12.85
CA GLN A 72 8.84 -1.08 -12.41
C GLN A 72 9.76 -2.05 -11.65
N GLU A 73 11.04 -2.11 -11.99
CA GLU A 73 12.00 -2.95 -11.28
C GLU A 73 12.26 -2.43 -9.88
N GLN A 74 12.42 -1.11 -9.72
CA GLN A 74 12.57 -0.48 -8.41
C GLN A 74 11.33 -0.73 -7.55
N LEU A 75 10.13 -0.54 -8.09
CA LEU A 75 8.88 -0.81 -7.38
C LEU A 75 8.80 -2.27 -6.92
N GLN A 76 9.11 -3.22 -7.80
CA GLN A 76 9.08 -4.64 -7.46
C GLN A 76 10.08 -5.00 -6.36
N ASN A 77 11.28 -4.42 -6.40
CA ASN A 77 12.30 -4.62 -5.37
C ASN A 77 11.85 -4.08 -4.01
N MET A 78 11.19 -2.91 -3.98
CA MET A 78 10.61 -2.34 -2.76
C MET A 78 9.50 -3.24 -2.19
N LEU A 79 8.59 -3.70 -3.04
CA LEU A 79 7.49 -4.60 -2.64
C LEU A 79 8.03 -5.90 -2.03
N THR A 80 8.97 -6.53 -2.71
CA THR A 80 9.60 -7.77 -2.23
C THR A 80 10.25 -7.55 -0.87
N ARG A 81 11.05 -6.49 -0.73
CA ARG A 81 11.74 -6.17 0.53
C ARG A 81 10.75 -5.98 1.69
N VAL A 82 9.70 -5.19 1.50
CA VAL A 82 8.73 -4.90 2.55
C VAL A 82 7.85 -6.11 2.84
N CYS A 83 7.41 -6.85 1.83
CA CYS A 83 6.59 -8.07 2.04
C CYS A 83 7.35 -9.17 2.77
N GLU A 84 8.64 -9.36 2.50
CA GLU A 84 9.48 -10.38 3.13
C GLU A 84 10.03 -9.94 4.50
N SER A 85 10.08 -8.65 4.78
CA SER A 85 10.52 -8.13 6.09
C SER A 85 9.55 -8.55 7.20
N THR A 86 10.09 -8.87 8.36
CA THR A 86 9.32 -9.09 9.59
C THR A 86 9.35 -7.87 10.51
N LEU A 87 10.16 -6.86 10.19
CA LEU A 87 10.43 -5.69 11.02
C LEU A 87 9.93 -4.39 10.40
N GLU A 88 9.85 -4.33 9.07
CA GLU A 88 9.49 -3.13 8.33
C GLU A 88 8.15 -3.31 7.61
N ASP A 89 7.20 -2.44 7.90
CA ASP A 89 5.90 -2.40 7.23
C ASP A 89 5.84 -1.31 6.15
N GLN A 90 6.88 -0.52 6.02
CA GLN A 90 6.95 0.57 5.03
C GLN A 90 8.36 0.78 4.51
N ALA A 91 8.46 1.26 3.28
CA ALA A 91 9.68 1.75 2.66
C ALA A 91 9.38 3.04 1.88
N ILE A 92 10.31 3.99 1.91
CA ILE A 92 10.25 5.22 1.12
C ILE A 92 11.57 5.31 0.35
N GLU A 93 11.49 5.51 -0.96
CA GLU A 93 12.66 5.65 -1.82
C GLU A 93 12.55 6.85 -2.77
N GLU A 94 13.70 7.37 -3.11
CA GLU A 94 13.88 8.28 -4.22
C GLU A 94 13.83 7.50 -5.53
N THR A 95 13.31 8.11 -6.56
CA THR A 95 13.25 7.50 -7.90
C THR A 95 14.38 8.04 -8.80
N GLY A 96 14.34 7.67 -10.08
CA GLY A 96 15.20 8.28 -11.10
C GLY A 96 14.95 9.77 -11.32
N TYR A 97 13.86 10.34 -10.77
CA TYR A 97 13.56 11.77 -10.81
C TYR A 97 13.84 12.41 -9.45
N SER A 98 14.45 13.61 -9.45
CA SER A 98 14.85 14.30 -8.22
C SER A 98 13.66 14.70 -7.34
N ASN A 99 12.52 15.00 -7.96
CA ASN A 99 11.30 15.42 -7.28
C ASN A 99 10.20 14.36 -7.20
N LEU A 100 10.51 13.09 -7.39
CA LEU A 100 9.55 12.01 -7.23
C LEU A 100 9.96 11.08 -6.10
N ARG A 101 9.07 10.90 -5.14
CA ARG A 101 9.20 9.90 -4.07
C ARG A 101 8.20 8.78 -4.29
N MET A 102 8.62 7.59 -3.96
CA MET A 102 7.79 6.39 -3.97
C MET A 102 7.79 5.76 -2.58
N ALA A 103 6.62 5.36 -2.10
CA ALA A 103 6.47 4.64 -0.85
C ALA A 103 5.65 3.38 -1.06
N VAL A 104 6.03 2.32 -0.35
CA VAL A 104 5.28 1.08 -0.22
C VAL A 104 4.94 0.89 1.25
N ILE A 105 3.69 0.62 1.56
CA ILE A 105 3.21 0.31 2.91
C ILE A 105 2.47 -1.02 2.86
N THR A 106 2.93 -1.97 3.66
CA THR A 106 2.34 -3.32 3.73
C THR A 106 1.38 -3.41 4.91
N ALA A 107 0.14 -3.75 4.63
CA ALA A 107 -0.82 -4.13 5.65
C ALA A 107 -0.70 -5.62 5.95
N ARG A 108 -0.55 -5.97 7.24
CA ARG A 108 -0.35 -7.36 7.68
C ARG A 108 -1.50 -7.84 8.55
N ALA A 109 -1.94 -9.06 8.30
CA ALA A 109 -2.82 -9.80 9.19
C ALA A 109 -2.09 -11.02 9.74
N PHE A 110 -2.09 -11.18 11.06
CA PHE A 110 -1.40 -12.29 11.72
C PHE A 110 0.08 -12.43 11.30
N GLY A 111 0.76 -11.30 11.14
CA GLY A 111 2.17 -11.24 10.71
C GLY A 111 2.41 -11.48 9.22
N ARG A 112 1.36 -11.73 8.41
CA ARG A 112 1.48 -11.95 6.96
C ARG A 112 1.04 -10.74 6.17
N PRO A 113 1.75 -10.38 5.10
CA PRO A 113 1.31 -9.32 4.22
C PRO A 113 0.00 -9.71 3.53
N VAL A 114 -0.95 -8.78 3.49
CA VAL A 114 -2.29 -8.98 2.90
C VAL A 114 -2.46 -8.12 1.66
N LEU A 115 -2.06 -6.86 1.74
CA LEU A 115 -2.10 -5.91 0.63
C LEU A 115 -1.09 -4.80 0.86
N ASN A 116 -0.74 -4.11 -0.21
CA ASN A 116 0.21 -3.01 -0.17
C ASN A 116 -0.41 -1.75 -0.74
N TRP A 117 -0.21 -0.62 -0.06
CA TRP A 117 -0.30 0.68 -0.65
C TRP A 117 0.97 0.97 -1.45
N VAL A 118 0.81 1.48 -2.65
CA VAL A 118 1.89 2.13 -3.40
C VAL A 118 1.49 3.59 -3.56
N ILE A 119 2.31 4.49 -3.01
CA ILE A 119 2.01 5.93 -2.96
C ILE A 119 3.17 6.68 -3.62
N PHE A 120 2.82 7.63 -4.49
CA PHE A 120 3.78 8.50 -5.16
C PHE A 120 3.50 9.94 -4.79
N GLY A 121 4.55 10.70 -4.50
CA GLY A 121 4.51 12.14 -4.28
C GLY A 121 5.43 12.87 -5.24
N VAL A 122 4.89 13.79 -6.03
CA VAL A 122 5.69 14.76 -6.77
C VAL A 122 5.99 15.92 -5.82
N LEU A 123 7.26 16.14 -5.51
CA LEU A 123 7.66 17.08 -4.49
C LEU A 123 7.70 18.51 -5.02
N SER A 124 7.15 19.43 -4.22
CA SER A 124 7.16 20.87 -4.49
C SER A 124 8.36 21.60 -3.90
N ASP A 125 9.05 20.96 -2.93
CA ASP A 125 10.18 21.57 -2.26
C ASP A 125 11.32 21.73 -3.26
N ASP A 126 11.90 22.91 -3.31
CA ASP A 126 13.11 23.17 -4.06
C ASP A 126 14.25 22.46 -3.35
N PHE A 127 14.65 21.33 -3.89
CA PHE A 127 15.92 20.74 -3.53
C PHE A 127 17.00 21.68 -4.08
N GLU A 128 17.95 22.02 -3.25
CA GLU A 128 19.11 22.77 -3.64
C GLU A 128 19.69 22.19 -4.91
N GLU A 129 19.74 22.98 -5.98
CA GLU A 129 20.04 22.57 -7.35
C GLU A 129 21.47 22.00 -7.52
N GLU A 130 22.28 21.97 -6.46
CA GLU A 130 23.73 21.86 -6.59
C GLU A 130 24.30 20.46 -6.72
N GLU A 131 23.55 19.36 -6.53
CA GLU A 131 24.18 18.02 -6.58
C GLU A 131 23.43 16.91 -7.32
N ASN A 132 22.33 17.17 -7.99
CA ASN A 132 21.54 16.09 -8.55
C ASN A 132 21.35 16.20 -10.07
N ASP A 133 22.19 15.50 -10.84
CA ASP A 133 22.06 15.33 -12.31
C ASP A 133 20.76 14.59 -12.72
N ARG A 134 19.88 14.26 -11.76
CA ARG A 134 18.62 13.57 -12.05
C ARG A 134 17.59 14.52 -12.64
N PRO A 135 16.84 14.10 -13.68
CA PRO A 135 15.78 14.89 -14.27
C PRO A 135 14.65 15.18 -13.27
N ARG A 136 13.87 16.23 -13.50
CA ARG A 136 12.66 16.56 -12.73
C ARG A 136 11.42 16.23 -13.56
N LEU A 137 10.37 15.78 -12.89
CA LEU A 137 9.03 15.72 -13.47
C LEU A 137 8.44 17.13 -13.50
N LEU A 138 8.07 17.60 -14.68
CA LEU A 138 7.51 18.93 -14.91
C LEU A 138 6.03 18.88 -15.27
N GLY A 139 5.32 19.99 -15.02
CA GLY A 139 3.92 20.15 -15.39
C GLY A 139 2.95 19.31 -14.56
N PHE A 140 3.28 19.02 -13.31
CA PHE A 140 2.37 18.48 -12.31
C PHE A 140 1.82 19.62 -11.45
N GLU A 141 0.51 19.64 -11.28
CA GLU A 141 -0.19 20.54 -10.35
C GLU A 141 -0.38 19.86 -8.99
N SER A 142 -0.57 18.53 -9.00
CA SER A 142 -0.68 17.71 -7.79
C SER A 142 0.71 17.50 -7.19
N MET A 143 1.12 18.44 -6.31
CA MET A 143 2.41 18.38 -5.64
C MET A 143 2.25 18.44 -4.12
N ILE A 144 3.24 17.90 -3.41
CA ILE A 144 3.29 17.80 -1.96
C ILE A 144 4.70 18.14 -1.46
N THR A 145 4.86 18.70 -0.26
CA THR A 145 6.19 18.87 0.33
C THR A 145 6.77 17.55 0.83
N ALA A 146 8.09 17.38 0.84
CA ALA A 146 8.73 16.16 1.34
C ALA A 146 8.32 15.84 2.79
N ARG A 147 8.22 16.87 3.64
CA ARG A 147 7.75 16.73 5.03
C ARG A 147 6.30 16.26 5.11
N ALA A 148 5.42 16.81 4.28
CA ALA A 148 4.02 16.41 4.25
C ALA A 148 3.88 14.99 3.69
N PHE A 149 4.65 14.61 2.67
CA PHE A 149 4.68 13.25 2.14
C PHE A 149 5.02 12.22 3.23
N ASN A 150 6.10 12.43 3.98
CA ASN A 150 6.48 11.52 5.07
C ASN A 150 5.38 11.38 6.12
N ARG A 151 4.72 12.48 6.51
CA ARG A 151 3.57 12.42 7.43
C ARG A 151 2.38 11.65 6.88
N VAL A 152 2.12 11.75 5.59
CA VAL A 152 1.07 10.96 4.92
C VAL A 152 1.41 9.48 5.00
N ILE A 153 2.66 9.10 4.74
CA ILE A 153 3.09 7.70 4.81
C ILE A 153 2.92 7.15 6.23
N ASP A 154 3.33 7.88 7.26
CA ASP A 154 3.15 7.46 8.65
C ASP A 154 1.66 7.29 9.00
N ALA A 155 0.80 8.24 8.61
CA ALA A 155 -0.64 8.18 8.85
C ALA A 155 -1.31 7.01 8.12
N VAL A 156 -0.93 6.75 6.87
CA VAL A 156 -1.47 5.62 6.08
C VAL A 156 -0.99 4.28 6.66
N SER A 157 0.24 4.21 7.16
CA SER A 157 0.77 3.02 7.83
C SER A 157 -0.04 2.68 9.10
N GLU A 158 -0.34 3.67 9.93
CA GLU A 158 -1.17 3.52 11.13
C GLU A 158 -2.61 3.10 10.76
N PHE A 159 -3.22 3.81 9.83
CA PHE A 159 -4.56 3.47 9.30
C PHE A 159 -4.63 2.03 8.76
N SER A 160 -3.62 1.58 8.05
CA SER A 160 -3.58 0.24 7.45
C SER A 160 -3.53 -0.86 8.51
N ARG A 161 -2.82 -0.63 9.61
CA ARG A 161 -2.82 -1.55 10.76
C ARG A 161 -4.20 -1.67 11.38
N ASP A 162 -4.87 -0.56 11.61
CA ASP A 162 -6.20 -0.52 12.22
C ASP A 162 -7.25 -1.18 11.32
N LEU A 163 -7.16 -0.93 10.01
CA LEU A 163 -8.03 -1.51 9.00
C LEU A 163 -7.98 -3.03 9.01
N VAL A 164 -6.78 -3.59 8.96
CA VAL A 164 -6.58 -5.04 8.91
C VAL A 164 -6.93 -5.68 10.25
N SER A 165 -6.60 -5.04 11.35
CA SER A 165 -7.00 -5.51 12.69
C SER A 165 -8.52 -5.60 12.83
N SER A 166 -9.24 -4.57 12.36
CA SER A 166 -10.71 -4.56 12.37
C SER A 166 -11.31 -5.66 11.50
N ALA A 167 -10.78 -5.87 10.29
CA ALA A 167 -11.21 -6.94 9.40
C ALA A 167 -10.95 -8.34 10.00
N ALA A 168 -9.79 -8.54 10.62
CA ALA A 168 -9.45 -9.79 11.28
C ALA A 168 -10.38 -10.10 12.46
N HIS A 169 -10.74 -9.11 13.28
CA HIS A 169 -11.71 -9.26 14.36
C HIS A 169 -13.09 -9.66 13.85
N THR A 170 -13.56 -9.06 12.76
CA THR A 170 -14.85 -9.39 12.13
C THR A 170 -14.87 -10.85 11.67
N LEU A 171 -13.81 -11.32 11.01
CA LEU A 171 -13.69 -12.69 10.54
C LEU A 171 -13.68 -13.71 11.69
N ASN A 172 -12.98 -13.41 12.78
CA ASN A 172 -12.96 -14.27 13.94
C ASN A 172 -14.36 -14.38 14.60
N ALA A 173 -15.07 -13.25 14.74
CA ALA A 173 -16.43 -13.24 15.27
C ALA A 173 -17.41 -14.04 14.40
N GLU A 174 -17.32 -13.93 13.07
CA GLU A 174 -18.12 -14.74 12.15
C GLU A 174 -17.80 -16.24 12.24
N ALA A 175 -16.52 -16.60 12.38
CA ALA A 175 -16.10 -17.99 12.53
C ALA A 175 -16.60 -18.61 13.85
N GLU A 176 -16.58 -17.86 14.94
CA GLU A 176 -17.10 -18.29 16.23
C GLU A 176 -18.63 -18.44 16.20
N SER A 177 -19.34 -17.50 15.56
CA SER A 177 -20.79 -17.59 15.38
C SER A 177 -21.21 -18.85 14.60
N ARG A 178 -20.47 -19.19 13.54
CA ARG A 178 -20.73 -20.42 12.77
C ARG A 178 -20.47 -21.66 13.60
N ARG A 179 -19.39 -21.72 14.38
CA ARG A 179 -19.10 -22.87 15.27
C ARG A 179 -20.20 -23.10 16.32
N SER A 180 -20.74 -22.04 16.90
CA SER A 180 -21.83 -22.15 17.87
C SER A 180 -23.14 -22.63 17.25
N GLN A 181 -23.41 -22.34 15.98
CA GLN A 181 -24.60 -22.84 15.26
C GLN A 181 -24.51 -24.34 14.89
N TYR A 182 -23.30 -24.90 14.76
CA TYR A 182 -23.12 -26.33 14.47
C TYR A 182 -22.95 -27.19 15.72
N SER A 183 -22.89 -26.58 16.90
CA SER A 183 -22.74 -27.27 18.19
C SER A 183 -24.03 -27.34 18.99
N ALA A 184 -25.12 -26.80 18.45
CA ALA A 184 -26.48 -26.87 19.00
C ALA A 184 -27.34 -27.84 18.18
#